data_a4290ac0fabee129bd7a33f38d98f68b
#
_entry.id   a4290ac0fabee129bd7a33f38d98f68b
#
_cell.length_a   1.000
_cell.length_b   1.000
_cell.length_c   1.000
_cell.angle_alpha   90.00
_cell.angle_beta   90.00
_cell.angle_gamma   90.00
#
_symmetry.space_group_name_H-M   'P 1'
#
loop_
_entity.id
_entity.type
_entity.pdbx_description
1 polymer ?
#
loop_
_entity_poly.entity_id
_entity_poly.type
_entity_poly.pdbx_seq_one_letter_code
_entity_poly.pdbx_strand_id
1 'polypeptide(L)'
;SGGQRQRIAIARGLTTEPDLLIADEPVASLDVSIQAQIINLFKHLQEDHGFSIVFIAHDLSMVEFLCDRVAVMYHGRIVELADTKALYETPLHPYTKDLLSAIPVPDPIVERKKVRPDYSKTVYDTEGQLKEVEKGHFVLTKGGGETVENE
;
A
#
# COMPACT_ATOMS: atom_id res chain seq x y z
N SER A 1 -9.67 15.89 -20.44
CA SER A 1 -10.13 15.04 -19.32
C SER A 1 -9.07 14.91 -18.26
N GLY A 2 -9.45 14.46 -17.04
CA GLY A 2 -8.51 14.21 -15.95
C GLY A 2 -7.42 13.22 -16.33
N GLY A 3 -7.80 12.11 -16.97
CA GLY A 3 -6.85 11.11 -17.46
C GLY A 3 -5.86 11.62 -18.52
N GLN A 4 -6.26 12.55 -19.38
CA GLN A 4 -5.33 13.17 -20.32
C GLN A 4 -4.29 14.03 -19.62
N ARG A 5 -4.70 14.83 -18.64
CA ARG A 5 -3.77 15.62 -17.82
C ARG A 5 -2.78 14.73 -17.06
N GLN A 6 -3.28 13.62 -16.51
CA GLN A 6 -2.44 12.66 -15.80
C GLN A 6 -1.39 12.01 -16.72
N ARG A 7 -1.78 11.62 -17.95
CA ARG A 7 -0.82 11.09 -18.94
C ARG A 7 0.27 12.09 -19.31
N ILE A 8 -0.09 13.37 -19.43
CA ILE A 8 0.89 14.45 -19.67
C ILE A 8 1.84 14.60 -18.46
N ALA A 9 1.32 14.54 -17.25
CA ALA A 9 2.16 14.62 -16.04
C ALA A 9 3.15 13.45 -15.94
N ILE A 10 2.69 12.22 -16.25
CA ILE A 10 3.56 11.03 -16.32
C ILE A 10 4.63 11.21 -17.40
N ALA A 11 4.24 11.59 -18.62
CA ALA A 11 5.17 11.83 -19.71
C ALA A 11 6.24 12.86 -19.35
N ARG A 12 5.84 13.96 -18.68
CA ARG A 12 6.77 14.98 -18.19
C ARG A 12 7.76 14.42 -17.16
N GLY A 13 7.30 13.56 -16.23
CA GLY A 13 8.18 12.92 -15.26
C GLY A 13 9.23 12.01 -15.92
N LEU A 14 8.89 11.39 -17.03
CA LEU A 14 9.76 10.47 -17.75
C LEU A 14 10.75 11.17 -18.71
N THR A 15 10.57 12.45 -19.01
CA THR A 15 11.50 13.18 -19.91
C THR A 15 12.92 13.30 -19.39
N THR A 16 13.12 13.10 -18.08
CA THR A 16 14.44 13.12 -17.44
C THR A 16 15.10 11.75 -17.37
N GLU A 17 14.47 10.70 -17.95
CA GLU A 17 14.94 9.31 -17.90
C GLU A 17 15.33 8.88 -16.46
N PRO A 18 14.38 8.97 -15.49
CA PRO A 18 14.68 8.75 -14.07
C PRO A 18 14.91 7.27 -13.75
N ASP A 19 15.83 6.97 -12.84
CA ASP A 19 15.97 5.64 -12.24
C ASP A 19 14.84 5.35 -11.24
N LEU A 20 14.25 6.40 -10.63
CA LEU A 20 13.17 6.34 -9.66
C LEU A 20 12.11 7.40 -9.96
N LEU A 21 10.85 6.96 -10.12
CA LEU A 21 9.68 7.82 -10.26
C LEU A 21 8.85 7.79 -8.97
N ILE A 22 8.51 8.95 -8.44
CA ILE A 22 7.58 9.07 -7.30
C ILE A 22 6.21 9.48 -7.84
N ALA A 23 5.22 8.63 -7.64
CA ALA A 23 3.83 8.84 -8.04
C ALA A 23 2.98 9.03 -6.77
N ASP A 24 2.70 10.29 -6.44
CA ASP A 24 1.92 10.68 -5.26
C ASP A 24 0.44 10.83 -5.62
N GLU A 25 -0.38 9.91 -5.14
CA GLU A 25 -1.82 9.79 -5.41
C GLU A 25 -2.21 9.99 -6.90
N PRO A 26 -1.54 9.33 -7.85
CA PRO A 26 -1.63 9.69 -9.28
C PRO A 26 -3.01 9.41 -9.89
N VAL A 27 -3.91 8.75 -9.18
CA VAL A 27 -5.24 8.34 -9.69
C VAL A 27 -6.40 8.76 -8.77
N ALA A 28 -6.14 9.43 -7.65
CA ALA A 28 -7.16 9.74 -6.63
C ALA A 28 -8.37 10.52 -7.14
N SER A 29 -8.20 11.35 -8.18
CA SER A 29 -9.27 12.20 -8.74
C SER A 29 -9.89 11.65 -10.03
N LEU A 30 -9.59 10.39 -10.39
CA LEU A 30 -10.03 9.78 -11.64
C LEU A 30 -11.15 8.76 -11.38
N ASP A 31 -12.02 8.55 -12.36
CA ASP A 31 -12.99 7.46 -12.33
C ASP A 31 -12.29 6.09 -12.47
N VAL A 32 -12.95 5.03 -11.98
CA VAL A 32 -12.37 3.68 -11.87
C VAL A 32 -11.84 3.15 -13.21
N SER A 33 -12.52 3.45 -14.32
CA SER A 33 -12.09 2.97 -15.63
C SER A 33 -10.81 3.66 -16.10
N ILE A 34 -10.66 4.94 -15.81
CA ILE A 34 -9.45 5.71 -16.14
C ILE A 34 -8.32 5.35 -15.15
N GLN A 35 -8.62 5.11 -13.88
CA GLN A 35 -7.63 4.60 -12.91
C GLN A 35 -6.96 3.33 -13.44
N ALA A 36 -7.75 2.33 -13.86
CA ALA A 36 -7.21 1.08 -14.40
C ALA A 36 -6.29 1.31 -15.62
N GLN A 37 -6.66 2.25 -16.52
CA GLN A 37 -5.82 2.59 -17.67
C GLN A 37 -4.49 3.24 -17.25
N ILE A 38 -4.49 4.11 -16.25
CA ILE A 38 -3.27 4.76 -15.75
C ILE A 38 -2.36 3.75 -15.03
N ILE A 39 -2.94 2.84 -14.24
CA ILE A 39 -2.18 1.77 -13.59
C ILE A 39 -1.51 0.85 -14.61
N ASN A 40 -2.23 0.43 -15.65
CA ASN A 40 -1.65 -0.37 -16.72
C ASN A 40 -0.56 0.40 -17.49
N LEU A 41 -0.74 1.72 -17.68
CA LEU A 41 0.27 2.57 -18.30
C LEU A 41 1.57 2.56 -17.45
N PHE A 42 1.49 2.70 -16.11
CA PHE A 42 2.66 2.62 -15.24
C PHE A 42 3.39 1.28 -15.37
N LYS A 43 2.67 0.16 -15.40
CA LYS A 43 3.27 -1.16 -15.59
C LYS A 43 4.04 -1.27 -16.90
N HIS A 44 3.41 -0.91 -18.02
CA HIS A 44 4.06 -0.96 -19.34
C HIS A 44 5.30 -0.05 -19.39
N LEU A 45 5.19 1.17 -18.86
CA LEU A 45 6.32 2.09 -18.85
C LEU A 45 7.48 1.57 -17.99
N GLN A 46 7.19 0.93 -16.86
CA GLN A 46 8.20 0.32 -16.01
C GLN A 46 8.87 -0.87 -16.71
N GLU A 47 8.11 -1.72 -17.37
CA GLU A 47 8.62 -2.84 -18.16
C GLU A 47 9.50 -2.38 -19.32
N ASP A 48 9.09 -1.32 -20.04
CA ASP A 48 9.79 -0.80 -21.20
C ASP A 48 11.08 -0.03 -20.86
N HIS A 49 11.08 0.71 -19.75
CA HIS A 49 12.16 1.63 -19.38
C HIS A 49 12.99 1.19 -18.17
N GLY A 50 12.52 0.22 -17.36
CA GLY A 50 13.28 -0.39 -16.27
C GLY A 50 13.48 0.49 -15.03
N PHE A 51 12.72 1.59 -14.87
CA PHE A 51 12.81 2.44 -13.67
C PHE A 51 12.01 1.86 -12.49
N SER A 52 12.38 2.27 -11.29
CA SER A 52 11.62 1.95 -10.08
C SER A 52 10.50 2.97 -9.83
N ILE A 53 9.39 2.52 -9.21
CA ILE A 53 8.29 3.42 -8.86
C ILE A 53 8.05 3.36 -7.35
N VAL A 54 8.01 4.53 -6.69
CA VAL A 54 7.37 4.70 -5.38
C VAL A 54 5.95 5.19 -5.63
N PHE A 55 4.97 4.33 -5.37
CA PHE A 55 3.56 4.60 -5.59
C PHE A 55 2.86 4.89 -4.27
N ILE A 56 2.40 6.12 -4.06
CA ILE A 56 1.67 6.52 -2.85
C ILE A 56 0.17 6.51 -3.18
N ALA A 57 -0.59 5.72 -2.44
CA ALA A 57 -2.04 5.60 -2.62
C ALA A 57 -2.75 5.22 -1.33
N HIS A 58 -4.04 5.50 -1.28
CA HIS A 58 -4.94 5.07 -0.20
C HIS A 58 -5.84 3.90 -0.60
N ASP A 59 -5.89 3.54 -1.89
CA ASP A 59 -6.62 2.37 -2.38
C ASP A 59 -5.74 1.13 -2.33
N LEU A 60 -6.01 0.28 -1.34
CA LEU A 60 -5.25 -0.92 -1.08
C LEU A 60 -5.36 -1.96 -2.19
N SER A 61 -6.50 -2.03 -2.90
CA SER A 61 -6.68 -2.97 -4.00
C SER A 61 -5.77 -2.64 -5.19
N MET A 62 -5.53 -1.36 -5.44
CA MET A 62 -4.57 -0.92 -6.46
C MET A 62 -3.13 -1.22 -6.05
N VAL A 63 -2.79 -0.99 -4.79
CA VAL A 63 -1.46 -1.29 -4.24
C VAL A 63 -1.15 -2.78 -4.35
N GLU A 64 -2.10 -3.65 -4.00
CA GLU A 64 -1.97 -5.10 -4.14
C GLU A 64 -1.66 -5.52 -5.60
N PHE A 65 -2.33 -4.89 -6.56
CA PHE A 65 -2.16 -5.23 -7.98
C PHE A 65 -0.86 -4.71 -8.60
N LEU A 66 -0.39 -3.52 -8.17
CA LEU A 66 0.71 -2.81 -8.84
C LEU A 66 2.07 -3.05 -8.18
N CYS A 67 2.12 -3.13 -6.85
CA CYS A 67 3.37 -3.03 -6.11
C CYS A 67 3.96 -4.41 -5.79
N ASP A 68 5.28 -4.55 -5.86
CA ASP A 68 6.00 -5.75 -5.43
C ASP A 68 6.17 -5.76 -3.91
N ARG A 69 6.37 -4.59 -3.31
CA ARG A 69 6.54 -4.38 -1.86
C ARG A 69 5.67 -3.24 -1.38
N VAL A 70 5.21 -3.33 -0.15
CA VAL A 70 4.35 -2.32 0.47
C VAL A 70 4.92 -1.86 1.79
N ALA A 71 5.00 -0.54 1.98
CA ALA A 71 5.29 0.10 3.25
C ALA A 71 3.99 0.74 3.79
N VAL A 72 3.52 0.26 4.92
CA VAL A 72 2.36 0.85 5.62
C VAL A 72 2.85 1.95 6.55
N MET A 73 2.26 3.14 6.41
CA MET A 73 2.59 4.30 7.24
C MET A 73 1.45 4.66 8.18
N TYR A 74 1.79 5.00 9.42
CA TYR A 74 0.88 5.52 10.42
C TYR A 74 1.54 6.68 11.17
N HIS A 75 0.89 7.84 11.21
CA HIS A 75 1.40 9.07 11.86
C HIS A 75 2.86 9.40 11.50
N GLY A 76 3.22 9.30 10.21
CA GLY A 76 4.55 9.65 9.70
C GLY A 76 5.64 8.60 9.95
N ARG A 77 5.28 7.42 10.49
CA ARG A 77 6.18 6.30 10.73
C ARG A 77 5.81 5.12 9.85
N ILE A 78 6.82 4.41 9.31
CA ILE A 78 6.58 3.10 8.70
C ILE A 78 6.36 2.12 9.85
N VAL A 79 5.19 1.48 9.88
CA VAL A 79 4.79 0.51 10.90
C VAL A 79 4.97 -0.93 10.43
N GLU A 80 4.90 -1.15 9.13
CA GLU A 80 5.14 -2.46 8.51
C GLU A 80 5.66 -2.29 7.09
N LEU A 81 6.59 -3.16 6.67
CA LEU A 81 7.17 -3.20 5.32
C LEU A 81 7.39 -4.65 4.94
N ALA A 82 6.78 -5.11 3.85
CA ALA A 82 6.92 -6.48 3.38
C ALA A 82 6.69 -6.58 1.87
N ASP A 83 6.94 -7.77 1.32
CA ASP A 83 6.46 -8.13 0.00
C ASP A 83 4.92 -8.08 0.00
N THR A 84 4.32 -7.62 -1.10
CA THR A 84 2.87 -7.40 -1.19
C THR A 84 2.08 -8.63 -0.78
N LYS A 85 2.43 -9.79 -1.30
CA LYS A 85 1.76 -11.04 -0.97
C LYS A 85 1.81 -11.36 0.54
N ALA A 86 2.98 -11.23 1.16
CA ALA A 86 3.16 -11.49 2.60
C ALA A 86 2.33 -10.52 3.45
N LEU A 87 2.31 -9.24 3.08
CA LEU A 87 1.56 -8.21 3.80
C LEU A 87 0.05 -8.43 3.74
N TYR A 88 -0.49 -8.86 2.59
CA TYR A 88 -1.94 -9.09 2.43
C TYR A 88 -2.39 -10.43 3.02
N GLU A 89 -1.58 -11.48 2.95
CA GLU A 89 -1.90 -12.80 3.50
C GLU A 89 -1.69 -12.87 5.02
N THR A 90 -0.61 -12.25 5.52
CA THR A 90 -0.16 -12.34 6.92
C THR A 90 0.30 -10.99 7.47
N PRO A 91 -0.59 -9.98 7.57
CA PRO A 91 -0.23 -8.72 8.20
C PRO A 91 0.11 -8.93 9.67
N LEU A 92 1.17 -8.30 10.15
CA LEU A 92 1.65 -8.48 11.51
C LEU A 92 1.30 -7.30 12.41
N HIS A 93 1.47 -6.05 11.94
CA HIS A 93 1.17 -4.88 12.73
C HIS A 93 -0.35 -4.70 12.92
N PRO A 94 -0.84 -4.39 14.13
CA PRO A 94 -2.28 -4.22 14.39
C PRO A 94 -2.94 -3.20 13.45
N TYR A 95 -2.32 -2.07 13.19
CA TYR A 95 -2.82 -1.07 12.23
C TYR A 95 -2.98 -1.63 10.82
N THR A 96 -2.02 -2.43 10.34
CA THR A 96 -2.09 -3.05 9.01
C THR A 96 -3.26 -4.03 8.93
N LYS A 97 -3.47 -4.85 9.98
CA LYS A 97 -4.62 -5.77 10.07
C LYS A 97 -5.94 -5.02 9.95
N ASP A 98 -6.06 -3.93 10.69
CA ASP A 98 -7.27 -3.12 10.71
C ASP A 98 -7.48 -2.43 9.36
N LEU A 99 -6.42 -1.87 8.77
CA LEU A 99 -6.46 -1.23 7.47
C LEU A 99 -6.90 -2.21 6.36
N LEU A 100 -6.33 -3.42 6.32
CA LEU A 100 -6.69 -4.45 5.35
C LEU A 100 -8.09 -5.02 5.60
N SER A 101 -8.55 -5.08 6.86
CA SER A 101 -9.89 -5.51 7.20
C SER A 101 -10.99 -4.59 6.63
N ALA A 102 -10.65 -3.33 6.33
CA ALA A 102 -11.57 -2.36 5.75
C ALA A 102 -11.79 -2.56 4.24
N ILE A 103 -10.96 -3.35 3.56
CA ILE A 103 -11.14 -3.65 2.13
C ILE A 103 -12.46 -4.39 1.94
N PRO A 104 -13.37 -3.88 1.05
CA PRO A 104 -14.61 -4.57 0.75
C PRO A 104 -14.37 -5.92 0.08
N VAL A 105 -15.08 -6.95 0.52
CA VAL A 105 -15.06 -8.26 -0.15
C VAL A 105 -16.02 -8.19 -1.34
N PRO A 106 -15.62 -8.65 -2.54
CA PRO A 106 -16.49 -8.60 -3.73
C PRO A 106 -17.80 -9.40 -3.60
N ASP A 107 -17.84 -10.38 -2.67
CA ASP A 107 -19.05 -11.16 -2.39
C ASP A 107 -19.98 -10.40 -1.41
N PRO A 108 -21.21 -9.99 -1.86
CA PRO A 108 -22.16 -9.27 -1.02
C PRO A 108 -22.65 -10.05 0.20
N ILE A 109 -22.64 -11.38 0.14
CA ILE A 109 -23.10 -12.25 1.24
C ILE A 109 -22.04 -12.28 2.33
N VAL A 110 -20.77 -12.41 1.93
CA VAL A 110 -19.62 -12.39 2.84
C VAL A 110 -19.46 -10.99 3.45
N GLU A 111 -19.57 -9.95 2.63
CA GLU A 111 -19.43 -8.55 3.08
C GLU A 111 -20.49 -8.17 4.11
N ARG A 112 -21.76 -8.63 3.96
CA ARG A 112 -22.83 -8.38 4.94
C ARG A 112 -22.60 -9.05 6.30
N LYS A 113 -21.84 -10.14 6.33
CA LYS A 113 -21.50 -10.88 7.57
C LYS A 113 -20.23 -10.35 8.22
N LYS A 114 -19.47 -9.51 7.52
CA LYS A 114 -18.22 -8.94 8.02
C LYS A 114 -18.51 -7.97 9.16
N VAL A 115 -18.13 -8.36 10.36
CA VAL A 115 -18.15 -7.46 11.53
C VAL A 115 -16.95 -6.54 11.38
N ARG A 116 -17.18 -5.26 11.14
CA ARG A 116 -16.12 -4.24 11.11
C ARG A 116 -15.97 -3.66 12.52
N PRO A 117 -14.86 -3.92 13.20
CA PRO A 117 -14.58 -3.24 14.46
C PRO A 117 -14.50 -1.72 14.23
N ASP A 118 -14.94 -0.94 15.22
CA ASP A 118 -14.80 0.51 15.18
C ASP A 118 -13.39 0.90 15.62
N TYR A 119 -12.52 1.10 14.65
CA TYR A 119 -11.12 1.49 14.87
C TYR A 119 -10.94 3.00 15.05
N SER A 120 -12.00 3.80 14.98
CA SER A 120 -11.92 5.27 15.04
C SER A 120 -11.31 5.80 16.35
N LYS A 121 -11.31 4.97 17.39
CA LYS A 121 -10.75 5.29 18.72
C LYS A 121 -9.45 4.55 19.04
N THR A 122 -8.99 3.68 18.13
CA THR A 122 -7.77 2.90 18.37
C THR A 122 -6.55 3.74 18.03
N VAL A 123 -5.69 3.97 19.02
CA VAL A 123 -4.39 4.61 18.84
C VAL A 123 -3.34 3.52 18.84
N TYR A 124 -2.62 3.41 17.71
CA TYR A 124 -1.53 2.45 17.58
C TYR A 124 -0.23 3.10 18.03
N ASP A 125 0.62 2.28 18.64
CA ASP A 125 1.92 2.74 19.09
C ASP A 125 2.82 3.06 17.88
N THR A 126 3.46 4.21 17.93
CA THR A 126 4.45 4.66 16.95
C THR A 126 5.86 4.69 17.51
N GLU A 127 6.04 4.28 18.77
CA GLU A 127 7.36 4.19 19.39
C GLU A 127 8.03 2.86 19.04
N GLY A 128 9.35 2.88 18.91
CA GLY A 128 10.11 1.68 18.65
C GLY A 128 10.97 1.76 17.38
N GLN A 129 11.44 0.61 16.95
CA GLN A 129 12.28 0.44 15.77
C GLN A 129 11.65 -0.59 14.81
N LEU A 130 11.82 -0.34 13.54
CA LEU A 130 11.46 -1.29 12.50
C LEU A 130 12.44 -2.46 12.55
N LYS A 131 11.95 -3.66 12.87
CA LYS A 131 12.75 -4.89 12.97
C LYS A 131 12.29 -5.91 11.94
N GLU A 132 13.24 -6.58 11.35
CA GLU A 132 12.98 -7.75 10.49
C GLU A 132 12.54 -8.91 11.38
N VAL A 133 11.31 -9.39 11.18
CA VAL A 133 10.71 -10.51 11.93
C VAL A 133 10.74 -11.81 11.11
N GLU A 134 10.65 -11.66 9.79
CA GLU A 134 10.83 -12.71 8.80
C GLU A 134 11.63 -12.13 7.63
N LYS A 135 12.22 -12.96 6.80
CA LYS A 135 13.04 -12.50 5.67
C LYS A 135 12.28 -11.52 4.78
N GLY A 136 12.73 -10.27 4.77
CA GLY A 136 12.11 -9.18 3.99
C GLY A 136 10.86 -8.57 4.61
N HIS A 137 10.38 -9.07 5.78
CA HIS A 137 9.20 -8.58 6.49
C HIS A 137 9.60 -7.85 7.76
N PHE A 138 9.37 -6.55 7.79
CA PHE A 138 9.76 -5.65 8.86
C PHE A 138 8.53 -5.09 9.56
N VAL A 139 8.53 -5.05 10.88
CA VAL A 139 7.44 -4.54 11.72
C VAL A 139 7.99 -3.58 12.76
N LEU A 140 7.28 -2.50 13.02
CA LEU A 140 7.57 -1.57 14.11
C LEU A 140 7.28 -2.25 15.45
N THR A 141 8.31 -2.46 16.26
CA THR A 141 8.21 -3.08 17.57
C THR A 141 8.79 -2.18 18.64
N LYS A 142 8.15 -2.13 19.82
CA LYS A 142 8.78 -1.51 21.01
C LYS A 142 10.10 -2.20 21.31
N GLY A 143 11.11 -1.42 21.59
CA GLY A 143 12.41 -1.94 21.99
C GLY A 143 12.34 -2.61 23.36
N GLY A 144 12.09 -3.92 23.38
CA GLY A 144 12.03 -4.77 24.55
C GLY A 144 11.41 -6.08 24.11
N GLY A 145 12.21 -7.15 24.01
CA GLY A 145 11.72 -8.45 23.55
C GLY A 145 10.61 -8.96 24.46
N GLU A 146 9.39 -8.94 23.91
CA GLU A 146 8.33 -9.83 24.32
C GLU A 146 7.68 -10.34 23.04
N THR A 147 7.97 -11.58 22.71
CA THR A 147 7.15 -12.41 21.83
C THR A 147 5.77 -12.44 22.44
N VAL A 148 4.77 -11.93 21.69
CA VAL A 148 3.38 -12.17 22.04
C VAL A 148 3.11 -13.64 21.78
N GLU A 149 3.16 -14.44 22.84
CA GLU A 149 2.58 -15.79 22.83
C GLU A 149 1.07 -15.64 22.67
N ASN A 150 0.54 -16.34 21.67
CA ASN A 150 -0.88 -16.48 21.44
C ASN A 150 -1.51 -17.28 22.59
N GLU A 151 -2.54 -16.72 23.22
CA GLU A 151 -3.65 -17.47 23.80
C GLU A 151 -4.94 -17.23 23.01
#